data_b306be4aac6562cdbea29185e8804835
#
_entry.id   b306be4aac6562cdbea29185e8804835
#
_cell.length_a   1.000
_cell.length_b   1.000
_cell.length_c   1.000
_cell.angle_alpha   90.00
_cell.angle_beta   90.00
_cell.angle_gamma   90.00
#
_symmetry.space_group_name_H-M   'P 1'
#
loop_
_entity.id
_entity.type
_entity.pdbx_description
1 polymer ?
#
loop_
_entity_poly.entity_id
_entity_poly.type
_entity_poly.pdbx_seq_one_letter_code
_entity_poly.pdbx_strand_id
1 'polypeptide(L)'
;MTAFEHDKVVPYKESGLSKKQQVAGMFDDISGKYDFLNRFLSAGTDLGWRKKAIAQLNILKPKIMLDVATGTADVAIMAYNMLKPDKITGIDISDGMLEVGRKKINKLGLQGNIELLNGDSEAISFNDNTFDAITVAFGVRNFQHLETGLQEMKRVLKPGGKLVVLEFSKPRMPFVRSLYDFYMKMVTPRMGKLFSRNRDAYKYLDESIRKFPEGKQFVAILDKLEYKSTYFKSLSLGICSIYCGTK
;
A
#
# COMPACT_ATOMS: atom_id res chain seq x y z
N MET A 1 -22.23 -4.66 0.87
CA MET A 1 -20.89 -4.26 0.40
C MET A 1 -20.84 -4.45 -1.10
N THR A 2 -20.24 -3.51 -1.82
CA THR A 2 -20.08 -3.61 -3.26
C THR A 2 -18.87 -4.49 -3.56
N ALA A 3 -19.04 -5.58 -4.31
CA ALA A 3 -17.92 -6.40 -4.75
C ALA A 3 -17.26 -5.72 -5.97
N PHE A 4 -15.98 -5.48 -5.89
CA PHE A 4 -15.19 -4.92 -7.00
C PHE A 4 -14.54 -6.03 -7.83
N GLU A 5 -14.26 -5.76 -9.09
CA GLU A 5 -13.59 -6.74 -9.94
C GLU A 5 -12.21 -7.17 -9.39
N HIS A 6 -11.50 -6.27 -8.69
CA HIS A 6 -10.20 -6.58 -8.11
C HIS A 6 -10.29 -7.51 -6.89
N ASP A 7 -11.44 -7.58 -6.20
CA ASP A 7 -11.65 -8.52 -5.09
C ASP A 7 -11.47 -9.97 -5.53
N LYS A 8 -11.81 -10.26 -6.81
CA LYS A 8 -11.72 -11.59 -7.43
C LYS A 8 -10.31 -11.92 -7.95
N VAL A 9 -9.41 -10.96 -7.98
CA VAL A 9 -8.03 -11.18 -8.44
C VAL A 9 -7.23 -11.82 -7.32
N VAL A 10 -6.70 -13.01 -7.58
CA VAL A 10 -5.93 -13.82 -6.62
C VAL A 10 -4.58 -14.20 -7.21
N PRO A 11 -3.52 -14.34 -6.37
CA PRO A 11 -2.20 -14.76 -6.84
C PRO A 11 -2.19 -16.14 -7.52
N TYR A 12 -2.93 -17.11 -6.97
CA TYR A 12 -2.93 -18.51 -7.40
C TYR A 12 -4.35 -18.98 -7.67
N LYS A 13 -4.76 -19.02 -8.95
CA LYS A 13 -6.15 -19.29 -9.38
C LYS A 13 -6.67 -20.69 -9.01
N GLU A 14 -5.77 -21.66 -8.90
CA GLU A 14 -6.10 -23.05 -8.58
C GLU A 14 -6.00 -23.38 -7.07
N SER A 15 -5.68 -22.36 -6.25
CA SER A 15 -5.56 -22.54 -4.81
C SER A 15 -6.93 -22.46 -4.14
N GLY A 16 -7.22 -23.38 -3.22
CA GLY A 16 -8.40 -23.34 -2.34
C GLY A 16 -8.30 -22.34 -1.18
N LEU A 17 -7.17 -21.61 -1.06
CA LEU A 17 -6.97 -20.62 0.00
C LEU A 17 -7.70 -19.31 -0.31
N SER A 18 -8.07 -18.55 0.73
CA SER A 18 -8.63 -17.21 0.58
C SER A 18 -7.61 -16.26 -0.10
N LYS A 19 -8.10 -15.17 -0.73
CA LYS A 19 -7.21 -14.14 -1.32
C LYS A 19 -6.17 -13.65 -0.31
N LYS A 20 -6.60 -13.41 0.92
CA LYS A 20 -5.76 -12.93 2.02
C LYS A 20 -4.61 -13.89 2.33
N GLN A 21 -4.89 -15.19 2.46
CA GLN A 21 -3.87 -16.21 2.70
C GLN A 21 -2.89 -16.35 1.53
N GLN A 22 -3.40 -16.30 0.29
CA GLN A 22 -2.55 -16.35 -0.90
C GLN A 22 -1.64 -15.13 -1.01
N VAL A 23 -2.14 -13.94 -0.69
CA VAL A 23 -1.39 -12.68 -0.69
C VAL A 23 -0.29 -12.72 0.39
N ALA A 24 -0.62 -13.15 1.62
CA ALA A 24 0.37 -13.29 2.68
C ALA A 24 1.51 -14.23 2.27
N GLY A 25 1.21 -15.43 1.82
CA GLY A 25 2.22 -16.39 1.38
C GLY A 25 3.07 -15.89 0.20
N MET A 26 2.44 -15.22 -0.77
CA MET A 26 3.17 -14.61 -1.90
C MET A 26 4.19 -13.57 -1.44
N PHE A 27 3.80 -12.70 -0.50
CA PHE A 27 4.69 -11.68 0.05
C PHE A 27 5.77 -12.26 0.96
N ASP A 28 5.47 -13.31 1.72
CA ASP A 28 6.48 -14.05 2.51
C ASP A 28 7.58 -14.60 1.60
N ASP A 29 7.22 -15.22 0.47
CA ASP A 29 8.16 -15.80 -0.49
C ASP A 29 9.12 -14.78 -1.10
N ILE A 30 8.69 -13.54 -1.30
CA ILE A 30 9.49 -12.48 -1.96
C ILE A 30 10.10 -11.48 -0.99
N SER A 31 9.83 -11.58 0.31
CA SER A 31 10.15 -10.58 1.32
C SER A 31 11.61 -10.13 1.30
N GLY A 32 12.56 -11.08 1.20
CA GLY A 32 13.99 -10.79 1.19
C GLY A 32 14.50 -10.01 -0.04
N LYS A 33 13.71 -9.95 -1.12
CA LYS A 33 14.06 -9.24 -2.37
C LYS A 33 13.11 -8.10 -2.70
N TYR A 34 12.07 -7.91 -1.90
CA TYR A 34 10.96 -7.00 -2.18
C TYR A 34 11.40 -5.56 -2.42
N ASP A 35 12.26 -5.03 -1.55
CA ASP A 35 12.72 -3.64 -1.69
C ASP A 35 13.52 -3.43 -2.98
N PHE A 36 14.41 -4.38 -3.29
CA PHE A 36 15.18 -4.33 -4.53
C PHE A 36 14.26 -4.37 -5.75
N LEU A 37 13.25 -5.26 -5.75
CA LEU A 37 12.28 -5.39 -6.83
C LEU A 37 11.49 -4.09 -7.03
N ASN A 38 11.01 -3.48 -5.95
CA ASN A 38 10.29 -2.20 -6.03
C ASN A 38 11.16 -1.08 -6.57
N ARG A 39 12.40 -0.94 -6.09
CA ARG A 39 13.36 0.06 -6.60
C ARG A 39 13.65 -0.15 -8.08
N PHE A 40 13.87 -1.38 -8.49
CA PHE A 40 14.16 -1.72 -9.87
C PHE A 40 12.96 -1.46 -10.78
N LEU A 41 11.77 -1.98 -10.43
CA LEU A 41 10.55 -1.81 -11.22
C LEU A 41 10.06 -0.36 -11.30
N SER A 42 10.39 0.46 -10.34
CA SER A 42 10.04 1.89 -10.34
C SER A 42 11.17 2.77 -10.87
N ALA A 43 12.32 2.19 -11.25
CA ALA A 43 13.57 2.94 -11.51
C ALA A 43 13.88 3.95 -10.38
N GLY A 44 13.59 3.59 -9.11
CA GLY A 44 13.81 4.40 -7.93
C GLY A 44 12.79 5.54 -7.71
N THR A 45 11.83 5.72 -8.61
CA THR A 45 10.82 6.80 -8.49
C THR A 45 9.85 6.59 -7.32
N ASP A 46 9.71 5.36 -6.84
CA ASP A 46 8.86 5.01 -5.69
C ASP A 46 9.24 5.79 -4.42
N LEU A 47 10.51 6.09 -4.20
CA LEU A 47 10.96 6.92 -3.08
C LEU A 47 10.36 8.33 -3.15
N GLY A 48 10.37 8.92 -4.35
CA GLY A 48 9.76 10.23 -4.59
C GLY A 48 8.23 10.21 -4.40
N TRP A 49 7.56 9.13 -4.82
CA TRP A 49 6.12 8.98 -4.62
C TRP A 49 5.76 8.85 -3.13
N ARG A 50 6.49 8.02 -2.37
CA ARG A 50 6.32 7.85 -0.91
C ARG A 50 6.52 9.19 -0.17
N LYS A 51 7.59 9.95 -0.49
CA LYS A 51 7.82 11.28 0.09
C LYS A 51 6.65 12.23 -0.18
N LYS A 52 6.13 12.26 -1.42
CA LYS A 52 4.98 13.11 -1.78
C LYS A 52 3.68 12.68 -1.07
N ALA A 53 3.49 11.38 -0.84
CA ALA A 53 2.35 10.87 -0.07
C ALA A 53 2.44 11.29 1.40
N ILE A 54 3.57 11.07 2.04
CA ILE A 54 3.81 11.45 3.44
C ILE A 54 3.68 12.97 3.63
N ALA A 55 4.14 13.77 2.66
CA ALA A 55 4.03 15.23 2.70
C ALA A 55 2.58 15.75 2.75
N GLN A 56 1.56 14.93 2.38
CA GLN A 56 0.15 15.30 2.56
C GLN A 56 -0.24 15.40 4.04
N LEU A 57 0.61 14.91 4.96
CA LEU A 57 0.41 14.94 6.41
C LEU A 57 1.15 16.09 7.11
N ASN A 58 1.99 16.87 6.40
CA ASN A 58 2.84 17.90 7.01
C ASN A 58 2.05 18.91 7.85
N ILE A 59 0.87 19.34 7.39
CA ILE A 59 0.04 20.34 8.08
C ILE A 59 -0.59 19.72 9.34
N LEU A 60 -0.93 18.43 9.30
CA LEU A 60 -1.57 17.74 10.41
C LEU A 60 -0.63 17.54 11.60
N LYS A 61 0.69 17.40 11.34
CA LYS A 61 1.71 17.11 12.37
C LYS A 61 1.30 15.95 13.29
N PRO A 62 1.03 14.76 12.72
CA PRO A 62 0.47 13.65 13.47
C PRO A 62 1.45 13.18 14.56
N LYS A 63 0.93 12.83 15.75
CA LYS A 63 1.72 12.26 16.85
C LYS A 63 1.69 10.74 16.86
N ILE A 64 0.52 10.16 16.59
CA ILE A 64 0.31 8.70 16.59
C ILE A 64 -0.17 8.29 15.21
N MET A 65 0.62 7.46 14.52
CA MET A 65 0.33 7.04 13.14
C MET A 65 0.18 5.53 13.04
N LEU A 66 -0.65 5.11 12.08
CA LEU A 66 -0.74 3.73 11.63
C LEU A 66 -0.25 3.64 10.17
N ASP A 67 0.62 2.68 9.88
CA ASP A 67 1.01 2.32 8.51
C ASP A 67 0.43 0.95 8.19
N VAL A 68 -0.61 0.89 7.36
CA VAL A 68 -1.33 -0.33 7.00
C VAL A 68 -0.71 -0.97 5.76
N ALA A 69 -0.58 -2.30 5.77
CA ALA A 69 0.20 -3.04 4.80
C ALA A 69 1.64 -2.46 4.72
N THR A 70 2.25 -2.34 5.89
CA THR A 70 3.55 -1.66 6.08
C THR A 70 4.71 -2.38 5.37
N GLY A 71 4.55 -3.68 5.09
CA GLY A 71 5.55 -4.51 4.45
C GLY A 71 6.89 -4.47 5.21
N THR A 72 7.93 -4.07 4.52
CA THR A 72 9.29 -3.93 5.07
C THR A 72 9.53 -2.61 5.80
N ALA A 73 8.47 -1.88 6.19
CA ALA A 73 8.47 -0.63 6.96
C ALA A 73 9.11 0.59 6.26
N ASP A 74 9.28 0.57 4.95
CA ASP A 74 9.89 1.71 4.24
C ASP A 74 9.09 3.02 4.42
N VAL A 75 7.75 2.96 4.39
CA VAL A 75 6.89 4.14 4.59
C VAL A 75 6.93 4.59 6.04
N ALA A 76 6.82 3.68 6.98
CA ALA A 76 6.88 3.99 8.42
C ALA A 76 8.21 4.68 8.79
N ILE A 77 9.35 4.14 8.33
CA ILE A 77 10.69 4.73 8.56
C ILE A 77 10.78 6.12 7.91
N MET A 78 10.30 6.27 6.67
CA MET A 78 10.32 7.55 5.97
C MET A 78 9.40 8.58 6.63
N ALA A 79 8.20 8.17 7.08
CA ALA A 79 7.26 9.03 7.79
C ALA A 79 7.83 9.51 9.14
N TYR A 80 8.48 8.62 9.89
CA TYR A 80 9.18 9.01 11.11
C TYR A 80 10.24 10.07 10.85
N ASN A 81 11.07 9.88 9.82
CA ASN A 81 12.12 10.83 9.50
C ASN A 81 11.59 12.19 9.05
N MET A 82 10.47 12.23 8.33
CA MET A 82 9.90 13.47 7.77
C MET A 82 9.00 14.22 8.76
N LEU A 83 8.18 13.51 9.52
CA LEU A 83 7.10 14.09 10.34
C LEU A 83 7.41 14.09 11.84
N LYS A 84 8.36 13.24 12.28
CA LYS A 84 8.75 13.07 13.68
C LYS A 84 7.56 12.81 14.63
N PRO A 85 6.67 11.86 14.31
CA PRO A 85 5.61 11.49 15.26
C PRO A 85 6.19 10.85 16.51
N ASP A 86 5.40 10.83 17.58
CA ASP A 86 5.80 10.19 18.84
C ASP A 86 5.87 8.66 18.66
N LYS A 87 4.88 8.09 17.94
CA LYS A 87 4.82 6.65 17.66
C LYS A 87 4.22 6.36 16.29
N ILE A 88 4.79 5.35 15.59
CA ILE A 88 4.19 4.72 14.40
C ILE A 88 3.99 3.24 14.71
N THR A 89 2.79 2.75 14.46
CA THR A 89 2.53 1.30 14.41
C THR A 89 2.38 0.89 12.94
N GLY A 90 3.12 -0.11 12.50
CA GLY A 90 2.96 -0.74 11.18
C GLY A 90 2.25 -2.07 11.33
N ILE A 91 1.22 -2.33 10.51
CA ILE A 91 0.57 -3.64 10.46
C ILE A 91 0.69 -4.26 9.08
N ASP A 92 0.92 -5.56 9.03
CA ASP A 92 0.94 -6.37 7.80
C ASP A 92 0.51 -7.80 8.08
N ILE A 93 -0.05 -8.49 7.09
CA ILE A 93 -0.44 -9.90 7.19
C ILE A 93 0.73 -10.85 6.89
N SER A 94 1.83 -10.37 6.33
CA SER A 94 3.02 -11.13 5.97
C SER A 94 4.08 -11.02 7.08
N ASP A 95 4.31 -12.11 7.80
CA ASP A 95 5.34 -12.15 8.84
C ASP A 95 6.76 -12.04 8.25
N GLY A 96 6.99 -12.57 7.06
CA GLY A 96 8.27 -12.44 6.37
C GLY A 96 8.62 -10.99 6.04
N MET A 97 7.63 -10.18 5.63
CA MET A 97 7.81 -8.75 5.42
C MET A 97 8.12 -8.01 6.72
N LEU A 98 7.35 -8.30 7.77
CA LEU A 98 7.53 -7.68 9.09
C LEU A 98 8.90 -7.97 9.67
N GLU A 99 9.42 -9.19 9.48
CA GLU A 99 10.75 -9.58 9.96
C GLU A 99 11.87 -8.77 9.27
N VAL A 100 11.76 -8.54 7.95
CA VAL A 100 12.67 -7.64 7.22
C VAL A 100 12.56 -6.22 7.75
N GLY A 101 11.33 -5.74 7.99
CA GLY A 101 11.09 -4.42 8.57
C GLY A 101 11.69 -4.26 9.97
N ARG A 102 11.49 -5.23 10.86
CA ARG A 102 12.07 -5.23 12.22
C ARG A 102 13.60 -5.15 12.19
N LYS A 103 14.25 -5.88 11.29
CA LYS A 103 15.71 -5.79 11.10
C LYS A 103 16.16 -4.38 10.68
N LYS A 104 15.43 -3.73 9.78
CA LYS A 104 15.72 -2.35 9.36
C LYS A 104 15.56 -1.37 10.53
N ILE A 105 14.43 -1.46 11.25
CA ILE A 105 14.13 -0.59 12.40
C ILE A 105 15.21 -0.72 13.47
N ASN A 106 15.61 -1.95 13.81
CA ASN A 106 16.67 -2.23 14.77
C ASN A 106 18.01 -1.64 14.31
N LYS A 107 18.37 -1.83 13.03
CA LYS A 107 19.62 -1.26 12.46
C LYS A 107 19.65 0.26 12.53
N LEU A 108 18.50 0.93 12.47
CA LEU A 108 18.36 2.38 12.53
C LEU A 108 18.15 2.92 13.94
N GLY A 109 18.03 2.06 14.97
CA GLY A 109 17.79 2.48 16.35
C GLY A 109 16.38 3.07 16.58
N LEU A 110 15.37 2.67 15.78
CA LEU A 110 14.03 3.26 15.78
C LEU A 110 12.98 2.41 16.52
N GLN A 111 13.38 1.34 17.22
CA GLN A 111 12.46 0.42 17.91
C GLN A 111 11.66 1.06 19.04
N GLY A 112 12.10 2.18 19.57
CA GLY A 112 11.33 2.97 20.53
C GLY A 112 10.18 3.78 19.91
N ASN A 113 10.24 4.05 18.61
CA ASN A 113 9.30 4.91 17.90
C ASN A 113 8.45 4.17 16.87
N ILE A 114 8.95 3.06 16.32
CA ILE A 114 8.25 2.29 15.29
C ILE A 114 8.08 0.84 15.77
N GLU A 115 6.84 0.40 15.85
CA GLU A 115 6.47 -0.97 16.21
C GLU A 115 5.81 -1.66 15.02
N LEU A 116 6.16 -2.94 14.77
CA LEU A 116 5.55 -3.72 13.70
C LEU A 116 4.81 -4.92 14.27
N LEU A 117 3.52 -5.05 13.90
CA LEU A 117 2.61 -6.08 14.37
C LEU A 117 2.03 -6.86 13.18
N ASN A 118 1.84 -8.17 13.36
CA ASN A 118 0.98 -8.91 12.44
C ASN A 118 -0.46 -8.42 12.63
N GLY A 119 -1.15 -8.10 11.53
CA GLY A 119 -2.48 -7.53 11.61
C GLY A 119 -3.17 -7.48 10.25
N ASP A 120 -4.48 -7.63 10.30
CA ASP A 120 -5.37 -7.61 9.16
C ASP A 120 -5.96 -6.21 8.97
N SER A 121 -5.80 -5.64 7.77
CA SER A 121 -6.39 -4.34 7.40
C SER A 121 -7.93 -4.31 7.45
N GLU A 122 -8.56 -5.48 7.39
CA GLU A 122 -10.03 -5.63 7.42
C GLU A 122 -10.57 -5.93 8.83
N ALA A 123 -9.68 -6.07 9.83
CA ALA A 123 -10.00 -6.29 11.24
C ALA A 123 -8.88 -5.69 12.11
N ILE A 124 -8.77 -4.37 12.12
CA ILE A 124 -7.69 -3.65 12.79
C ILE A 124 -7.87 -3.71 14.31
N SER A 125 -6.93 -4.37 15.02
CA SER A 125 -7.00 -4.63 16.47
C SER A 125 -6.63 -3.42 17.32
N PHE A 126 -7.23 -2.26 17.02
CA PHE A 126 -7.10 -1.01 17.80
C PHE A 126 -8.47 -0.41 18.07
N ASN A 127 -8.57 0.35 19.15
CA ASN A 127 -9.80 1.07 19.49
C ASN A 127 -10.13 2.15 18.46
N ASP A 128 -11.39 2.55 18.42
CA ASP A 128 -11.85 3.68 17.63
C ASP A 128 -11.07 4.95 18.01
N ASN A 129 -10.85 5.83 17.04
CA ASN A 129 -10.25 7.15 17.26
C ASN A 129 -8.85 7.09 17.93
N THR A 130 -8.02 6.15 17.53
CA THR A 130 -6.67 5.96 18.09
C THR A 130 -5.61 6.79 17.35
N PHE A 131 -5.68 6.87 16.03
CA PHE A 131 -4.60 7.42 15.21
C PHE A 131 -4.92 8.80 14.65
N ASP A 132 -3.92 9.68 14.62
CA ASP A 132 -4.02 11.00 13.99
C ASP A 132 -3.94 10.90 12.47
N ALA A 133 -3.15 9.95 11.96
CA ALA A 133 -2.99 9.71 10.52
C ALA A 133 -2.80 8.24 10.22
N ILE A 134 -3.25 7.84 9.03
CA ILE A 134 -3.02 6.50 8.47
C ILE A 134 -2.38 6.63 7.10
N THR A 135 -1.36 5.80 6.86
CA THR A 135 -0.73 5.62 5.55
C THR A 135 -0.97 4.21 5.04
N VAL A 136 -1.17 4.06 3.72
CA VAL A 136 -1.14 2.77 3.02
C VAL A 136 -0.41 2.98 1.70
N ALA A 137 0.67 2.25 1.45
CA ALA A 137 1.39 2.39 0.19
C ALA A 137 1.48 1.04 -0.53
N PHE A 138 0.88 0.97 -1.73
CA PHE A 138 0.86 -0.21 -2.59
C PHE A 138 0.20 -1.45 -1.96
N GLY A 139 -0.69 -1.23 -0.99
CA GLY A 139 -1.34 -2.28 -0.20
C GLY A 139 -2.81 -2.48 -0.53
N VAL A 140 -3.58 -1.40 -0.77
CA VAL A 140 -5.06 -1.48 -0.84
C VAL A 140 -5.59 -2.36 -1.99
N ARG A 141 -4.86 -2.49 -3.09
CA ARG A 141 -5.23 -3.39 -4.19
C ARG A 141 -5.18 -4.87 -3.81
N ASN A 142 -4.49 -5.20 -2.72
CA ASN A 142 -4.34 -6.57 -2.23
C ASN A 142 -5.42 -6.95 -1.20
N PHE A 143 -6.21 -6.01 -0.71
CA PHE A 143 -7.29 -6.30 0.23
C PHE A 143 -8.31 -7.27 -0.39
N GLN A 144 -8.85 -8.15 0.43
CA GLN A 144 -9.88 -9.07 0.00
C GLN A 144 -11.22 -8.33 -0.16
N HIS A 145 -11.52 -7.42 0.79
CA HIS A 145 -12.69 -6.56 0.78
C HIS A 145 -12.26 -5.10 0.97
N LEU A 146 -12.11 -4.35 -0.12
CA LEU A 146 -11.59 -2.98 -0.11
C LEU A 146 -12.39 -2.05 0.81
N GLU A 147 -13.74 -2.06 0.70
CA GLU A 147 -14.60 -1.20 1.52
C GLU A 147 -14.43 -1.49 3.02
N THR A 148 -14.33 -2.77 3.41
CA THR A 148 -14.12 -3.18 4.80
C THR A 148 -12.81 -2.62 5.35
N GLY A 149 -11.70 -2.78 4.63
CA GLY A 149 -10.43 -2.23 5.06
C GLY A 149 -10.44 -0.70 5.19
N LEU A 150 -11.07 -0.01 4.24
CA LEU A 150 -11.23 1.45 4.32
C LEU A 150 -12.13 1.88 5.49
N GLN A 151 -13.19 1.12 5.81
CA GLN A 151 -14.03 1.38 6.99
C GLN A 151 -13.28 1.19 8.30
N GLU A 152 -12.50 0.12 8.44
CA GLU A 152 -11.67 -0.12 9.61
C GLU A 152 -10.63 0.98 9.81
N MET A 153 -9.97 1.43 8.73
CA MET A 153 -9.09 2.59 8.81
C MET A 153 -9.82 3.86 9.26
N LYS A 154 -11.04 4.11 8.75
CA LYS A 154 -11.86 5.24 9.21
C LYS A 154 -12.23 5.10 10.69
N ARG A 155 -12.59 3.88 11.13
CA ARG A 155 -12.96 3.61 12.53
C ARG A 155 -11.85 4.00 13.48
N VAL A 156 -10.62 3.55 13.21
CA VAL A 156 -9.47 3.80 14.09
C VAL A 156 -8.84 5.18 13.94
N LEU A 157 -9.16 5.95 12.88
CA LEU A 157 -8.79 7.36 12.76
C LEU A 157 -9.56 8.21 13.77
N LYS A 158 -8.89 9.20 14.36
CA LYS A 158 -9.53 10.26 15.16
C LYS A 158 -10.36 11.19 14.28
N PRO A 159 -11.40 11.85 14.83
CA PRO A 159 -12.06 12.97 14.16
C PRO A 159 -11.02 14.02 13.69
N GLY A 160 -11.08 14.43 12.43
CA GLY A 160 -10.08 15.30 11.82
C GLY A 160 -8.78 14.60 11.40
N GLY A 161 -8.62 13.32 11.71
CA GLY A 161 -7.50 12.49 11.28
C GLY A 161 -7.52 12.24 9.78
N LYS A 162 -6.37 11.96 9.18
CA LYS A 162 -6.21 11.87 7.73
C LYS A 162 -5.71 10.50 7.26
N LEU A 163 -6.41 9.94 6.28
CA LEU A 163 -5.97 8.79 5.49
C LEU A 163 -5.18 9.27 4.27
N VAL A 164 -4.03 8.66 4.00
CA VAL A 164 -3.24 8.84 2.78
C VAL A 164 -2.96 7.48 2.17
N VAL A 165 -3.47 7.24 0.98
CA VAL A 165 -3.23 6.03 0.20
C VAL A 165 -2.35 6.36 -1.00
N LEU A 166 -1.28 5.61 -1.20
CA LEU A 166 -0.43 5.66 -2.38
C LEU A 166 -0.59 4.35 -3.14
N GLU A 167 -1.07 4.39 -4.40
CA GLU A 167 -1.30 3.16 -5.15
C GLU A 167 -1.00 3.34 -6.65
N PHE A 168 -0.66 2.25 -7.31
CA PHE A 168 -0.49 2.25 -8.76
C PHE A 168 -1.78 2.63 -9.46
N SER A 169 -1.63 3.31 -10.58
CA SER A 169 -2.72 3.71 -11.46
C SER A 169 -2.28 3.55 -12.93
N LYS A 170 -3.22 3.70 -13.84
CA LYS A 170 -2.95 3.54 -15.28
C LYS A 170 -2.75 4.90 -15.93
N PRO A 171 -1.66 5.10 -16.68
CA PRO A 171 -1.47 6.30 -17.46
C PRO A 171 -2.64 6.53 -18.40
N ARG A 172 -3.19 7.77 -18.39
CA ARG A 172 -4.32 8.12 -19.23
C ARG A 172 -3.90 8.60 -20.63
N MET A 173 -2.70 9.17 -20.75
CA MET A 173 -2.17 9.61 -22.02
C MET A 173 -1.80 8.42 -22.90
N PRO A 174 -2.32 8.28 -24.13
CA PRO A 174 -2.11 7.10 -24.97
C PRO A 174 -0.64 6.75 -25.20
N PHE A 175 0.20 7.75 -25.43
CA PHE A 175 1.65 7.55 -25.63
C PHE A 175 2.31 7.00 -24.34
N VAL A 176 2.03 7.58 -23.19
CA VAL A 176 2.60 7.13 -21.90
C VAL A 176 2.11 5.73 -21.57
N ARG A 177 0.84 5.45 -21.86
CA ARG A 177 0.25 4.11 -21.68
C ARG A 177 0.95 3.07 -22.55
N SER A 178 1.16 3.39 -23.83
CA SER A 178 1.88 2.47 -24.75
C SER A 178 3.30 2.17 -24.27
N LEU A 179 4.03 3.20 -23.81
CA LEU A 179 5.38 3.04 -23.25
C LEU A 179 5.38 2.23 -21.96
N TYR A 180 4.41 2.47 -21.08
CA TYR A 180 4.23 1.72 -19.84
C TYR A 180 3.89 0.24 -20.11
N ASP A 181 2.94 -0.02 -21.00
CA ASP A 181 2.56 -1.37 -21.41
C ASP A 181 3.73 -2.12 -22.06
N PHE A 182 4.53 -1.44 -22.89
CA PHE A 182 5.76 -2.00 -23.47
C PHE A 182 6.80 -2.33 -22.39
N TYR A 183 7.02 -1.39 -21.44
CA TYR A 183 7.91 -1.60 -20.30
C TYR A 183 7.47 -2.82 -19.47
N MET A 184 6.21 -2.89 -19.10
CA MET A 184 5.66 -4.01 -18.33
C MET A 184 5.79 -5.34 -19.09
N LYS A 185 5.51 -5.38 -20.40
CA LYS A 185 5.69 -6.58 -21.23
C LYS A 185 7.14 -7.03 -21.37
N MET A 186 8.09 -6.10 -21.43
CA MET A 186 9.51 -6.42 -21.57
C MET A 186 10.18 -6.80 -20.25
N VAL A 187 9.92 -6.02 -19.20
CA VAL A 187 10.64 -6.12 -17.92
C VAL A 187 10.05 -7.24 -17.06
N THR A 188 8.74 -7.31 -16.94
CA THR A 188 8.06 -8.25 -16.06
C THR A 188 8.43 -9.73 -16.31
N PRO A 189 8.44 -10.26 -17.56
CA PRO A 189 8.83 -11.64 -17.80
C PRO A 189 10.31 -11.93 -17.55
N ARG A 190 11.20 -10.95 -17.85
CA ARG A 190 12.64 -11.08 -17.61
C ARG A 190 12.96 -11.13 -16.13
N MET A 191 12.27 -10.32 -15.34
CA MET A 191 12.36 -10.34 -13.88
C MET A 191 11.87 -11.67 -13.31
N GLY A 192 10.75 -12.20 -13.82
CA GLY A 192 10.25 -13.52 -13.41
C GLY A 192 11.25 -14.65 -13.65
N LYS A 193 12.08 -14.58 -14.69
CA LYS A 193 13.15 -15.55 -14.96
C LYS A 193 14.39 -15.36 -14.07
N LEU A 194 14.71 -14.11 -13.72
CA LEU A 194 15.97 -13.78 -13.04
C LEU A 194 15.87 -13.88 -11.50
N PHE A 195 14.69 -13.61 -10.92
CA PHE A 195 14.58 -13.36 -9.49
C PHE A 195 13.55 -14.20 -8.74
N SER A 196 12.69 -14.97 -9.39
CA SER A 196 11.77 -15.79 -8.64
C SER A 196 11.36 -17.08 -9.34
N ARG A 197 11.15 -18.08 -8.51
CA ARG A 197 10.33 -19.26 -8.80
C ARG A 197 8.85 -18.88 -9.04
N ASN A 198 8.46 -17.58 -8.92
CA ASN A 198 7.07 -17.16 -8.80
C ASN A 198 6.64 -16.24 -9.95
N ARG A 199 6.40 -16.81 -11.13
CA ARG A 199 5.83 -16.11 -12.30
C ARG A 199 4.45 -15.53 -12.00
N ASP A 200 3.71 -16.13 -11.08
CA ASP A 200 2.32 -15.78 -10.81
C ASP A 200 2.22 -14.47 -10.02
N ALA A 201 3.19 -14.14 -9.16
CA ALA A 201 3.25 -12.85 -8.46
C ALA A 201 3.28 -11.65 -9.43
N TYR A 202 3.97 -11.75 -10.57
CA TYR A 202 4.02 -10.67 -11.57
C TYR A 202 2.75 -10.58 -12.40
N LYS A 203 2.11 -11.72 -12.73
CA LYS A 203 0.79 -11.72 -13.35
C LYS A 203 -0.24 -11.09 -12.43
N TYR A 204 -0.19 -11.47 -11.16
CA TYR A 204 -1.05 -10.89 -10.12
C TYR A 204 -0.85 -9.39 -10.00
N LEU A 205 0.40 -8.89 -10.02
CA LEU A 205 0.69 -7.46 -10.00
C LEU A 205 -0.01 -6.73 -11.14
N ASP A 206 0.14 -7.21 -12.39
CA ASP A 206 -0.49 -6.58 -13.56
C ASP A 206 -2.02 -6.66 -13.48
N GLU A 207 -2.60 -7.84 -13.19
CA GLU A 207 -4.04 -8.02 -13.08
C GLU A 207 -4.64 -7.16 -11.95
N SER A 208 -3.99 -7.10 -10.77
CA SER A 208 -4.46 -6.31 -9.63
C SER A 208 -4.47 -4.81 -9.93
N ILE A 209 -3.44 -4.29 -10.62
CA ILE A 209 -3.40 -2.89 -11.05
C ILE A 209 -4.51 -2.61 -12.07
N ARG A 210 -4.71 -3.50 -13.06
CA ARG A 210 -5.72 -3.31 -14.12
C ARG A 210 -7.15 -3.29 -13.61
N LYS A 211 -7.44 -4.05 -12.56
CA LYS A 211 -8.78 -4.21 -12.00
C LYS A 211 -9.07 -3.27 -10.84
N PHE A 212 -8.05 -2.61 -10.29
CA PHE A 212 -8.21 -1.70 -9.17
C PHE A 212 -9.03 -0.45 -9.55
N PRO A 213 -10.01 -0.05 -8.72
CA PRO A 213 -10.73 1.21 -8.93
C PRO A 213 -9.80 2.39 -8.68
N GLU A 214 -9.54 3.22 -9.71
CA GLU A 214 -8.57 4.30 -9.63
C GLU A 214 -9.16 5.70 -9.88
N GLY A 215 -8.42 6.72 -9.48
CA GLY A 215 -8.78 8.12 -9.73
C GLY A 215 -10.12 8.48 -9.09
N LYS A 216 -11.07 9.00 -9.90
CA LYS A 216 -12.39 9.38 -9.40
C LYS A 216 -13.20 8.22 -8.83
N GLN A 217 -12.98 6.98 -9.30
CA GLN A 217 -13.69 5.81 -8.78
C GLN A 217 -13.28 5.53 -7.32
N PHE A 218 -11.97 5.60 -7.01
CA PHE A 218 -11.51 5.41 -5.64
C PHE A 218 -11.97 6.55 -4.72
N VAL A 219 -11.95 7.79 -5.20
CA VAL A 219 -12.49 8.94 -4.46
C VAL A 219 -13.97 8.73 -4.15
N ALA A 220 -14.78 8.28 -5.11
CA ALA A 220 -16.19 7.99 -4.88
C ALA A 220 -16.42 6.88 -3.84
N ILE A 221 -15.50 5.91 -3.71
CA ILE A 221 -15.54 4.92 -2.63
C ILE A 221 -15.28 5.59 -1.28
N LEU A 222 -14.28 6.47 -1.18
CA LEU A 222 -14.02 7.23 0.04
C LEU A 222 -15.22 8.10 0.43
N ASP A 223 -15.85 8.78 -0.55
CA ASP A 223 -17.04 9.61 -0.33
C ASP A 223 -18.22 8.78 0.18
N LYS A 224 -18.47 7.60 -0.43
CA LYS A 224 -19.48 6.64 0.00
C LYS A 224 -19.27 6.18 1.45
N LEU A 225 -18.02 6.02 1.86
CA LEU A 225 -17.61 5.69 3.22
C LEU A 225 -17.57 6.92 4.13
N GLU A 226 -18.09 8.07 3.64
CA GLU A 226 -18.21 9.33 4.38
C GLU A 226 -16.87 9.92 4.86
N TYR A 227 -15.77 9.64 4.17
CA TYR A 227 -14.58 10.46 4.32
C TYR A 227 -14.85 11.87 3.79
N LYS A 228 -14.28 12.87 4.41
CA LYS A 228 -14.43 14.29 4.02
C LYS A 228 -13.18 14.78 3.29
N SER A 229 -13.32 15.90 2.58
CA SER A 229 -12.21 16.53 1.86
C SER A 229 -11.40 15.55 1.02
N THR A 230 -12.11 14.64 0.35
CA THR A 230 -11.50 13.60 -0.47
C THR A 230 -10.93 14.16 -1.77
N TYR A 231 -9.75 13.71 -2.14
CA TYR A 231 -9.15 14.07 -3.43
C TYR A 231 -8.11 13.04 -3.85
N PHE A 232 -7.68 13.13 -5.10
CA PHE A 232 -6.50 12.40 -5.56
C PHE A 232 -5.54 13.29 -6.34
N LYS A 233 -4.26 12.91 -6.35
CA LYS A 233 -3.19 13.53 -7.13
C LYS A 233 -2.46 12.47 -7.93
N SER A 234 -2.45 12.60 -9.25
CA SER A 234 -1.67 11.72 -10.12
C SER A 234 -0.18 12.07 -10.08
N LEU A 235 0.67 11.06 -10.07
CA LEU A 235 2.11 11.16 -10.11
C LEU A 235 2.66 10.47 -11.36
N SER A 236 3.81 10.93 -11.85
CA SER A 236 4.52 10.34 -12.99
C SER A 236 3.57 10.03 -14.17
N LEU A 237 2.87 11.06 -14.64
CA LEU A 237 1.92 10.98 -15.77
C LEU A 237 0.79 9.96 -15.59
N GLY A 238 0.46 9.62 -14.34
CA GLY A 238 -0.63 8.71 -14.00
C GLY A 238 -0.22 7.27 -13.71
N ILE A 239 1.07 6.97 -13.60
CA ILE A 239 1.56 5.62 -13.21
C ILE A 239 1.25 5.31 -11.74
N CYS A 240 1.19 6.35 -10.91
CA CYS A 240 0.88 6.23 -9.50
C CYS A 240 -0.05 7.38 -9.08
N SER A 241 -0.85 7.17 -8.05
CA SER A 241 -1.77 8.18 -7.51
C SER A 241 -1.74 8.19 -5.99
N ILE A 242 -1.84 9.40 -5.43
CA ILE A 242 -2.07 9.61 -4.00
C ILE A 242 -3.56 9.91 -3.83
N TYR A 243 -4.21 9.25 -2.88
CA TYR A 243 -5.59 9.52 -2.48
C TYR A 243 -5.60 9.95 -1.02
N CYS A 244 -6.43 10.93 -0.69
CA CYS A 244 -6.57 11.44 0.65
C CYS A 244 -8.05 11.55 1.04
N GLY A 245 -8.31 11.37 2.34
CA GLY A 245 -9.61 11.64 2.96
C GLY A 245 -9.43 11.92 4.44
N THR A 246 -10.31 12.70 5.03
CA THR A 246 -10.35 13.00 6.48
C THR A 246 -11.57 12.33 7.12
N LYS A 247 -11.44 11.92 8.36
CA LYS A 247 -12.58 11.47 9.18
C LYS A 247 -13.37 12.62 9.73
#